data_f8a5e2668e53bf005b7499226dd67351
#
_entry.id   f8a5e2668e53bf005b7499226dd67351
#
_cell.length_a   1.000
_cell.length_b   1.000
_cell.length_c   1.000
_cell.angle_alpha   90.00
_cell.angle_beta   90.00
_cell.angle_gamma   90.00
#
_symmetry.space_group_name_H-M   'P 1'
#
loop_
_entity.id
_entity.type
_entity.pdbx_description
1 polymer ?
#
loop_
_entity_poly.entity_id
_entity_poly.type
_entity_poly.pdbx_seq_one_letter_code
_entity_poly.pdbx_strand_id
1 'polypeptide(L)'
;MIALLTVDDLTTGFTISWQLMTIASYFLIKFEFREKGVVYGANKYLVLMEIAWALIVGATFFVSGSSMGDSLHSMTLKLGNSSPAFIYVVYGMILVGFGFKAGMFPFGQLWLPDAHSIAPSPISALLSGVMLKTGIYGIMRTFFWMVPHGENIHFDGFFWGVVIASFGVVTLFIGTVQSMKQSDAKRLLAYSSIGQLGYIIFASGSALVLMNSESDYLKLLALVVIVGALYHVINHAVFKGLLFLVSGSILYTTGTKDLNKLGGLIKFMPVSAVIAGIASLSIAGVPPFSGFASKWTIISSTVLAGSEVMFLAIFGIIALFTSAVTLSCYVKFFGMSFTSTGTEWTIGKDIKEVPAMMLIPKVILTLLCIVQGLLPFVYYNVIITVFNNASRSTLTAAFENTKLSEHIFSSMNGVAFSVPGVAGIVSSAAVPAVILVVVLIALALAKMLRDSGDSKEREVPTWLCGYAELNNLNRYPDKSMFSSLKDFLWWTGGNVKK
;
A
#
# COMPACT_ATOMS: atom_id res chain seq x y z
N MET A 1 14.90 12.11 -3.48
CA MET A 1 14.42 10.74 -3.56
C MET A 1 15.23 9.87 -4.53
N ILE A 2 15.39 10.27 -5.80
CA ILE A 2 16.20 9.47 -6.78
C ILE A 2 17.61 9.26 -6.25
N ALA A 3 18.32 10.30 -5.83
CA ALA A 3 19.65 10.18 -5.24
C ALA A 3 19.70 9.19 -4.06
N LEU A 4 18.69 9.20 -3.17
CA LEU A 4 18.61 8.27 -2.04
C LEU A 4 18.48 6.80 -2.49
N LEU A 5 17.83 6.54 -3.62
CA LEU A 5 17.64 5.19 -4.16
C LEU A 5 18.87 4.68 -4.93
N THR A 6 19.71 5.56 -5.45
CA THR A 6 20.83 5.22 -6.33
C THR A 6 22.18 5.23 -5.64
N VAL A 7 22.27 5.80 -4.44
CA VAL A 7 23.52 5.87 -3.67
C VAL A 7 23.86 4.50 -3.08
N ASP A 8 25.11 4.09 -3.23
CA ASP A 8 25.65 2.85 -2.64
C ASP A 8 26.30 3.08 -1.25
N ASP A 9 26.42 4.32 -0.83
CA ASP A 9 26.98 4.74 0.44
C ASP A 9 25.86 5.13 1.41
N LEU A 10 25.70 4.36 2.48
CA LEU A 10 24.70 4.62 3.53
C LEU A 10 25.14 5.69 4.53
N THR A 11 26.42 6.02 4.62
CA THR A 11 26.93 6.95 5.62
C THR A 11 26.78 8.41 5.19
N THR A 12 27.27 8.79 4.03
CA THR A 12 27.31 10.19 3.58
C THR A 12 26.20 10.50 2.56
N GLY A 13 26.23 9.81 1.44
CA GLY A 13 25.32 10.11 0.32
C GLY A 13 23.85 9.84 0.66
N PHE A 14 23.58 8.71 1.33
CA PHE A 14 22.24 8.38 1.81
C PHE A 14 21.76 9.40 2.85
N THR A 15 22.61 9.70 3.84
CA THR A 15 22.32 10.65 4.92
C THR A 15 21.94 12.03 4.41
N ILE A 16 22.75 12.59 3.50
CA ILE A 16 22.48 13.90 2.90
C ILE A 16 21.17 13.86 2.11
N SER A 17 20.97 12.85 1.28
CA SER A 17 19.77 12.70 0.47
C SER A 17 18.50 12.54 1.34
N TRP A 18 18.60 11.81 2.45
CA TRP A 18 17.50 11.65 3.41
C TRP A 18 17.13 12.97 4.07
N GLN A 19 18.12 13.74 4.54
CA GLN A 19 17.86 15.03 5.18
C GLN A 19 17.27 16.06 4.22
N LEU A 20 17.82 16.17 3.01
CA LEU A 20 17.23 17.04 1.99
C LEU A 20 15.78 16.68 1.69
N MET A 21 15.47 15.39 1.57
CA MET A 21 14.09 14.91 1.36
C MET A 21 13.20 15.25 2.58
N THR A 22 13.69 15.05 3.79
CA THR A 22 12.93 15.31 5.03
C THR A 22 12.63 16.78 5.21
N ILE A 23 13.63 17.65 5.04
CA ILE A 23 13.47 19.10 5.17
C ILE A 23 12.55 19.64 4.08
N ALA A 24 12.74 19.24 2.82
CA ALA A 24 11.89 19.65 1.73
C ALA A 24 10.42 19.24 1.96
N SER A 25 10.18 18.00 2.38
CA SER A 25 8.83 17.51 2.66
C SER A 25 8.21 18.20 3.90
N TYR A 26 9.00 18.55 4.90
CA TYR A 26 8.53 19.35 6.05
C TYR A 26 7.94 20.71 5.60
N PHE A 27 8.67 21.44 4.77
CA PHE A 27 8.16 22.72 4.25
C PHE A 27 6.92 22.53 3.37
N LEU A 28 6.86 21.48 2.58
CA LEU A 28 5.69 21.16 1.77
C LEU A 28 4.46 20.78 2.63
N ILE A 29 4.65 20.03 3.72
CA ILE A 29 3.57 19.72 4.68
C ILE A 29 3.10 20.99 5.38
N LYS A 30 4.03 21.88 5.74
CA LYS A 30 3.78 23.15 6.43
C LYS A 30 3.26 24.27 5.52
N PHE A 31 3.00 24.01 4.25
CA PHE A 31 2.68 25.03 3.24
C PHE A 31 1.55 25.96 3.67
N GLU A 32 0.48 25.41 4.24
CA GLU A 32 -0.66 26.17 4.76
C GLU A 32 -0.47 26.52 6.26
N PHE A 33 0.70 27.03 6.63
CA PHE A 33 1.14 27.24 8.01
C PHE A 33 0.24 28.19 8.86
N ARG A 34 -0.63 28.97 8.21
CA ARG A 34 -1.60 29.85 8.87
C ARG A 34 -2.81 29.09 9.39
N GLU A 35 -3.07 27.88 8.89
CA GLU A 35 -4.17 27.06 9.36
C GLU A 35 -3.86 26.40 10.71
N LYS A 36 -4.91 26.31 11.55
CA LYS A 36 -4.79 25.72 12.89
C LYS A 36 -4.33 24.27 12.82
N GLY A 37 -3.28 23.95 13.59
CA GLY A 37 -2.76 22.59 13.73
C GLY A 37 -1.71 22.20 12.67
N VAL A 38 -1.54 22.95 11.57
CA VAL A 38 -0.59 22.63 10.50
C VAL A 38 0.85 22.66 11.02
N VAL A 39 1.23 23.69 11.75
CA VAL A 39 2.58 23.80 12.31
C VAL A 39 2.88 22.66 13.30
N TYR A 40 1.92 22.33 14.15
CA TYR A 40 2.07 21.21 15.10
C TYR A 40 2.28 19.86 14.39
N GLY A 41 1.42 19.54 13.41
CA GLY A 41 1.54 18.28 12.67
C GLY A 41 2.82 18.19 11.82
N ALA A 42 3.24 19.31 11.20
CA ALA A 42 4.49 19.37 10.46
C ALA A 42 5.71 19.19 11.39
N ASN A 43 5.74 19.87 12.54
CA ASN A 43 6.82 19.70 13.52
C ASN A 43 6.87 18.27 14.07
N LYS A 44 5.73 17.66 14.37
CA LYS A 44 5.64 16.26 14.79
C LYS A 44 6.23 15.32 13.74
N TYR A 45 5.92 15.55 12.46
CA TYR A 45 6.53 14.83 11.35
C TYR A 45 8.05 14.99 11.36
N LEU A 46 8.56 16.22 11.44
CA LEU A 46 10.01 16.50 11.41
C LEU A 46 10.73 15.76 12.55
N VAL A 47 10.27 15.95 13.79
CA VAL A 47 10.90 15.32 14.97
C VAL A 47 10.98 13.79 14.84
N LEU A 48 9.90 13.15 14.39
CA LEU A 48 9.88 11.69 14.24
C LEU A 48 10.77 11.21 13.07
N MET A 49 10.91 12.02 12.02
CA MET A 49 11.86 11.71 10.93
C MET A 49 13.32 11.91 11.33
N GLU A 50 13.62 12.87 12.23
CA GLU A 50 14.97 13.04 12.79
C GLU A 50 15.34 11.90 13.75
N ILE A 51 14.39 11.40 14.55
CA ILE A 51 14.60 10.18 15.35
C ILE A 51 14.89 8.98 14.44
N ALA A 52 14.12 8.81 13.36
CA ALA A 52 14.35 7.76 12.38
C ALA A 52 15.73 7.86 11.74
N TRP A 53 16.13 9.06 11.36
CA TRP A 53 17.45 9.36 10.81
C TRP A 53 18.55 9.03 11.79
N ALA A 54 18.45 9.48 13.04
CA ALA A 54 19.44 9.23 14.09
C ALA A 54 19.66 7.73 14.35
N LEU A 55 18.59 6.92 14.29
CA LEU A 55 18.69 5.47 14.43
C LEU A 55 19.46 4.83 13.27
N ILE A 56 19.16 5.24 12.01
CA ILE A 56 19.83 4.71 10.83
C ILE A 56 21.29 5.12 10.82
N VAL A 57 21.58 6.41 11.03
CA VAL A 57 22.95 6.95 11.05
C VAL A 57 23.75 6.38 12.22
N GLY A 58 23.15 6.28 13.40
CA GLY A 58 23.78 5.65 14.54
C GLY A 58 24.19 4.21 14.27
N ALA A 59 23.30 3.42 13.67
CA ALA A 59 23.58 2.04 13.27
C ALA A 59 24.74 1.98 12.24
N THR A 60 24.73 2.85 11.23
CA THR A 60 25.81 2.89 10.23
C THR A 60 27.14 3.32 10.85
N PHE A 61 27.13 4.30 11.76
CA PHE A 61 28.34 4.70 12.49
C PHE A 61 28.91 3.57 13.38
N PHE A 62 28.07 2.78 14.03
CA PHE A 62 28.53 1.63 14.82
C PHE A 62 29.28 0.61 13.96
N VAL A 63 28.84 0.41 12.70
CA VAL A 63 29.48 -0.53 11.78
C VAL A 63 30.73 0.08 11.13
N SER A 64 30.65 1.34 10.67
CA SER A 64 31.72 1.99 9.90
C SER A 64 32.84 2.56 10.80
N GLY A 65 32.58 2.80 12.08
CA GLY A 65 33.46 3.53 12.96
C GLY A 65 33.63 4.98 12.50
N SER A 66 34.87 5.44 12.33
CA SER A 66 35.16 6.80 11.83
C SER A 66 35.23 6.92 10.31
N SER A 67 35.05 5.84 9.56
CA SER A 67 35.10 5.88 8.09
C SER A 67 33.81 6.42 7.53
N MET A 68 33.87 7.59 6.89
CA MET A 68 32.79 8.15 6.10
C MET A 68 32.87 7.60 4.66
N GLY A 69 31.73 7.28 4.05
CA GLY A 69 31.67 6.82 2.66
C GLY A 69 31.77 5.30 2.48
N ASP A 70 31.56 4.52 3.55
CA ASP A 70 31.49 3.07 3.45
C ASP A 70 30.33 2.62 2.55
N SER A 71 30.68 1.83 1.53
CA SER A 71 29.68 1.18 0.70
C SER A 71 28.91 0.09 1.46
N LEU A 72 27.73 -0.27 0.98
CA LEU A 72 26.98 -1.41 1.52
C LEU A 72 27.83 -2.68 1.61
N HIS A 73 28.69 -2.91 0.62
CA HIS A 73 29.56 -4.07 0.58
C HIS A 73 30.62 -4.04 1.69
N SER A 74 31.26 -2.89 1.95
CA SER A 74 32.22 -2.78 3.05
C SER A 74 31.55 -2.98 4.40
N MET A 75 30.32 -2.50 4.57
CA MET A 75 29.53 -2.72 5.77
C MET A 75 29.17 -4.20 6.00
N THR A 76 28.83 -4.94 4.93
CA THR A 76 28.57 -6.39 5.06
C THR A 76 29.78 -7.16 5.54
N LEU A 77 30.99 -6.81 5.05
CA LEU A 77 32.24 -7.44 5.50
C LEU A 77 32.57 -7.13 6.96
N LYS A 78 32.36 -5.89 7.40
CA LYS A 78 32.54 -5.50 8.81
C LYS A 78 31.58 -6.21 9.73
N LEU A 79 30.31 -6.34 9.33
CA LEU A 79 29.29 -7.06 10.08
C LEU A 79 29.60 -8.55 10.19
N GLY A 80 30.18 -9.18 9.14
CA GLY A 80 30.56 -10.59 9.15
C GLY A 80 31.61 -10.94 10.24
N ASN A 81 32.40 -9.96 10.68
CA ASN A 81 33.39 -10.12 11.74
C ASN A 81 32.87 -9.64 13.11
N SER A 82 31.61 -9.27 13.24
CA SER A 82 31.06 -8.71 14.48
C SER A 82 30.37 -9.78 15.33
N SER A 83 30.20 -9.49 16.62
CA SER A 83 29.47 -10.40 17.52
C SER A 83 27.96 -10.48 17.14
N PRO A 84 27.30 -11.62 17.43
CA PRO A 84 25.86 -11.77 17.18
C PRO A 84 25.01 -10.66 17.79
N ALA A 85 25.26 -10.32 19.05
CA ALA A 85 24.54 -9.27 19.76
C ALA A 85 24.65 -7.92 19.05
N PHE A 86 25.83 -7.57 18.54
CA PHE A 86 26.05 -6.35 17.79
C PHE A 86 25.24 -6.33 16.49
N ILE A 87 25.22 -7.44 15.76
CA ILE A 87 24.43 -7.59 14.52
C ILE A 87 22.93 -7.35 14.82
N TYR A 88 22.38 -7.99 15.86
CA TYR A 88 20.98 -7.81 16.24
C TYR A 88 20.65 -6.35 16.59
N VAL A 89 21.53 -5.66 17.32
CA VAL A 89 21.34 -4.24 17.67
C VAL A 89 21.32 -3.37 16.41
N VAL A 90 22.30 -3.53 15.52
CA VAL A 90 22.41 -2.74 14.27
C VAL A 90 21.18 -2.93 13.38
N TYR A 91 20.81 -4.19 13.10
CA TYR A 91 19.62 -4.47 12.28
C TYR A 91 18.34 -4.02 12.95
N GLY A 92 18.21 -4.13 14.26
CA GLY A 92 17.09 -3.60 15.02
C GLY A 92 16.95 -2.08 14.90
N MET A 93 18.04 -1.34 15.07
CA MET A 93 18.05 0.12 14.89
C MET A 93 17.65 0.53 13.48
N ILE A 94 18.17 -0.15 12.46
CA ILE A 94 17.85 0.11 11.05
C ILE A 94 16.38 -0.22 10.75
N LEU A 95 15.88 -1.37 11.25
CA LEU A 95 14.47 -1.75 11.07
C LEU A 95 13.51 -0.72 11.67
N VAL A 96 13.79 -0.26 12.88
CA VAL A 96 12.98 0.76 13.54
C VAL A 96 13.08 2.09 12.81
N GLY A 97 14.27 2.53 12.43
CA GLY A 97 14.50 3.78 11.70
C GLY A 97 13.74 3.82 10.36
N PHE A 98 13.93 2.80 9.52
CA PHE A 98 13.17 2.70 8.27
C PHE A 98 11.68 2.43 8.51
N GLY A 99 11.32 1.72 9.58
CA GLY A 99 9.95 1.47 10.00
C GLY A 99 9.18 2.75 10.30
N PHE A 100 9.79 3.76 10.94
CA PHE A 100 9.21 5.10 11.11
C PHE A 100 8.82 5.69 9.75
N LYS A 101 9.74 5.69 8.79
CA LYS A 101 9.52 6.25 7.46
C LYS A 101 8.54 5.44 6.64
N ALA A 102 8.61 4.11 6.70
CA ALA A 102 7.69 3.20 6.03
C ALA A 102 6.27 3.23 6.58
N GLY A 103 6.03 3.86 7.72
CA GLY A 103 4.72 3.85 8.36
C GLY A 103 4.39 2.54 9.06
N MET A 104 5.38 1.75 9.47
CA MET A 104 5.22 0.50 10.21
C MET A 104 4.59 0.76 11.59
N PHE A 105 3.70 -0.12 12.04
CA PHE A 105 3.14 -0.06 13.40
C PHE A 105 4.23 -0.31 14.47
N PRO A 106 4.24 0.42 15.60
CA PRO A 106 3.33 1.51 15.98
C PRO A 106 3.73 2.88 15.42
N PHE A 107 4.87 2.99 14.78
CA PHE A 107 5.52 4.26 14.42
C PHE A 107 4.70 5.08 13.40
N GLY A 108 4.09 4.42 12.42
CA GLY A 108 3.30 5.07 11.38
C GLY A 108 2.10 5.84 11.92
N GLN A 109 1.42 5.32 12.94
CA GLN A 109 0.26 5.96 13.54
C GLN A 109 0.60 7.27 14.25
N LEU A 110 1.85 7.43 14.67
CA LEU A 110 2.28 8.61 15.41
C LEU A 110 2.28 9.89 14.55
N TRP A 111 2.57 9.80 13.27
CA TRP A 111 2.76 11.00 12.45
C TRP A 111 1.97 11.02 11.14
N LEU A 112 1.82 9.88 10.49
CA LEU A 112 1.33 9.79 9.11
C LEU A 112 -0.11 10.31 8.96
N PRO A 113 -1.08 9.98 9.84
CA PRO A 113 -2.45 10.50 9.73
C PRO A 113 -2.51 12.01 9.94
N ASP A 114 -1.70 12.56 10.83
CA ASP A 114 -1.67 13.99 11.11
C ASP A 114 -1.02 14.74 9.94
N ALA A 115 0.14 14.29 9.46
CA ALA A 115 0.83 14.91 8.32
C ALA A 115 -0.03 14.94 7.04
N HIS A 116 -0.71 13.81 6.71
CA HIS A 116 -1.55 13.76 5.51
C HIS A 116 -2.82 14.58 5.61
N SER A 117 -3.41 14.70 6.81
CA SER A 117 -4.65 15.45 6.98
C SER A 117 -4.47 16.96 6.80
N ILE A 118 -3.28 17.49 7.10
CA ILE A 118 -2.94 18.91 7.04
C ILE A 118 -2.24 19.31 5.73
N ALA A 119 -1.43 18.41 5.14
CA ALA A 119 -0.69 18.71 3.92
C ALA A 119 -1.64 18.96 2.74
N PRO A 120 -1.29 19.86 1.78
CA PRO A 120 -2.02 19.98 0.52
C PRO A 120 -2.16 18.60 -0.19
N SER A 121 -3.26 18.40 -0.90
CA SER A 121 -3.58 17.06 -1.48
C SER A 121 -2.53 16.54 -2.47
N PRO A 122 -1.91 17.36 -3.34
CA PRO A 122 -0.80 16.91 -4.19
C PRO A 122 0.41 16.46 -3.35
N ILE A 123 0.68 17.12 -2.24
CA ILE A 123 1.78 16.73 -1.34
C ILE A 123 1.44 15.42 -0.64
N SER A 124 0.21 15.24 -0.18
CA SER A 124 -0.25 13.95 0.37
C SER A 124 -0.13 12.82 -0.65
N ALA A 125 -0.43 13.07 -1.93
CA ALA A 125 -0.23 12.12 -3.01
C ALA A 125 1.24 11.73 -3.17
N LEU A 126 2.16 12.70 -3.15
CA LEU A 126 3.61 12.47 -3.22
C LEU A 126 4.13 11.71 -1.98
N LEU A 127 3.72 12.13 -0.78
CA LEU A 127 4.10 11.49 0.48
C LEU A 127 3.70 9.99 0.48
N SER A 128 2.43 9.69 0.20
CA SER A 128 1.94 8.32 0.19
C SER A 128 2.42 7.54 -1.03
N GLY A 129 2.40 8.16 -2.21
CA GLY A 129 2.75 7.51 -3.48
C GLY A 129 4.23 7.16 -3.60
N VAL A 130 5.14 7.98 -3.10
CA VAL A 130 6.58 7.83 -3.33
C VAL A 130 7.39 7.84 -2.03
N MET A 131 7.21 8.83 -1.16
CA MET A 131 8.12 9.06 -0.04
C MET A 131 8.12 7.89 0.98
N LEU A 132 6.96 7.33 1.31
CA LEU A 132 6.88 6.19 2.23
C LEU A 132 7.65 4.96 1.72
N LYS A 133 7.78 4.81 0.39
CA LYS A 133 8.51 3.69 -0.23
C LYS A 133 10.01 3.77 -0.01
N THR A 134 10.55 4.94 0.31
CA THR A 134 11.99 5.04 0.67
C THR A 134 12.28 4.29 1.97
N GLY A 135 11.33 4.23 2.92
CA GLY A 135 11.44 3.38 4.10
C GLY A 135 11.38 1.89 3.77
N ILE A 136 10.46 1.49 2.89
CA ILE A 136 10.37 0.10 2.38
C ILE A 136 11.67 -0.28 1.65
N TYR A 137 12.17 0.60 0.78
CA TYR A 137 13.44 0.39 0.09
C TYR A 137 14.58 0.16 1.09
N GLY A 138 14.65 0.98 2.15
CA GLY A 138 15.66 0.83 3.20
C GLY A 138 15.58 -0.52 3.90
N ILE A 139 14.38 -0.99 4.26
CA ILE A 139 14.17 -2.33 4.84
C ILE A 139 14.65 -3.41 3.86
N MET A 140 14.18 -3.38 2.60
CA MET A 140 14.59 -4.35 1.60
C MET A 140 16.10 -4.31 1.37
N ARG A 141 16.66 -3.10 1.19
CA ARG A 141 18.10 -2.92 0.95
C ARG A 141 18.96 -3.49 2.08
N THR A 142 18.52 -3.34 3.33
CA THR A 142 19.22 -3.86 4.49
C THR A 142 19.13 -5.38 4.60
N PHE A 143 17.93 -5.92 4.55
CA PHE A 143 17.71 -7.33 4.88
C PHE A 143 17.95 -8.30 3.72
N PHE A 144 18.06 -7.80 2.48
CA PHE A 144 18.32 -8.64 1.30
C PHE A 144 19.67 -8.36 0.63
N TRP A 145 20.30 -7.20 0.84
CA TRP A 145 21.57 -6.85 0.22
C TRP A 145 22.71 -6.59 1.22
N MET A 146 22.41 -6.14 2.42
CA MET A 146 23.44 -5.89 3.46
C MET A 146 23.62 -7.11 4.37
N VAL A 147 23.40 -8.31 3.87
CA VAL A 147 23.55 -9.55 4.64
C VAL A 147 25.00 -9.91 4.75
N PRO A 148 25.52 -10.17 5.98
CA PRO A 148 26.91 -10.57 6.18
C PRO A 148 27.24 -11.88 5.46
N HIS A 149 28.43 -11.96 4.88
CA HIS A 149 28.95 -13.15 4.22
C HIS A 149 30.27 -13.54 4.88
N GLY A 150 30.49 -14.83 5.20
CA GLY A 150 31.71 -15.35 5.82
C GLY A 150 31.48 -16.70 6.47
N GLU A 151 32.55 -17.33 6.98
CA GLU A 151 32.51 -18.66 7.60
C GLU A 151 31.83 -18.69 8.99
N ASN A 152 31.76 -17.53 9.68
CA ASN A 152 31.17 -17.37 11.02
C ASN A 152 29.97 -16.41 10.99
N ILE A 153 29.01 -16.65 10.09
CA ILE A 153 27.87 -15.74 9.94
C ILE A 153 26.88 -15.93 11.07
N HIS A 154 26.57 -14.84 11.76
CA HIS A 154 25.57 -14.79 12.82
C HIS A 154 24.27 -14.07 12.41
N PHE A 155 24.02 -13.90 11.10
CA PHE A 155 22.78 -13.32 10.61
C PHE A 155 21.72 -14.41 10.47
N ASP A 156 20.73 -14.35 11.35
CA ASP A 156 19.57 -15.24 11.28
C ASP A 156 18.45 -14.62 10.41
N GLY A 157 18.46 -14.96 9.13
CA GLY A 157 17.46 -14.48 8.17
C GLY A 157 16.05 -14.99 8.47
N PHE A 158 15.92 -16.19 9.06
CA PHE A 158 14.62 -16.71 9.47
C PHE A 158 14.03 -15.85 10.61
N PHE A 159 14.82 -15.59 11.66
CA PHE A 159 14.40 -14.74 12.78
C PHE A 159 13.95 -13.34 12.30
N TRP A 160 14.78 -12.67 11.51
CA TRP A 160 14.43 -11.34 10.99
C TRP A 160 13.22 -11.37 10.05
N GLY A 161 13.10 -12.42 9.26
CA GLY A 161 11.93 -12.65 8.42
C GLY A 161 10.64 -12.75 9.24
N VAL A 162 10.65 -13.53 10.34
CA VAL A 162 9.51 -13.65 11.27
C VAL A 162 9.19 -12.30 11.92
N VAL A 163 10.20 -11.56 12.38
CA VAL A 163 10.01 -10.24 12.99
C VAL A 163 9.37 -9.28 12.00
N ILE A 164 9.91 -9.15 10.79
CA ILE A 164 9.40 -8.24 9.76
C ILE A 164 7.98 -8.65 9.31
N ALA A 165 7.73 -9.95 9.08
CA ALA A 165 6.41 -10.44 8.71
C ALA A 165 5.37 -10.15 9.80
N SER A 166 5.71 -10.34 11.06
CA SER A 166 4.84 -10.06 12.21
C SER A 166 4.49 -8.57 12.30
N PHE A 167 5.47 -7.67 12.21
CA PHE A 167 5.22 -6.24 12.12
C PHE A 167 4.37 -5.89 10.90
N GLY A 168 4.59 -6.55 9.77
CA GLY A 168 3.81 -6.37 8.54
C GLY A 168 2.33 -6.72 8.76
N VAL A 169 2.03 -7.88 9.33
CA VAL A 169 0.65 -8.34 9.60
C VAL A 169 -0.06 -7.43 10.60
N VAL A 170 0.61 -7.03 11.68
CA VAL A 170 0.04 -6.07 12.64
C VAL A 170 -0.24 -4.72 11.96
N THR A 171 0.70 -4.26 11.13
CA THR A 171 0.57 -2.98 10.40
C THR A 171 -0.59 -3.01 9.42
N LEU A 172 -0.72 -4.08 8.60
CA LEU A 172 -1.81 -4.18 7.62
C LEU A 172 -3.17 -4.22 8.29
N PHE A 173 -3.32 -4.98 9.36
CA PHE A 173 -4.59 -5.16 10.07
C PHE A 173 -4.99 -3.88 10.80
N ILE A 174 -4.15 -3.40 11.72
CA ILE A 174 -4.46 -2.23 12.56
C ILE A 174 -4.64 -0.98 11.69
N GLY A 175 -3.76 -0.73 10.72
CA GLY A 175 -3.87 0.43 9.84
C GLY A 175 -5.19 0.43 9.04
N THR A 176 -5.61 -0.71 8.53
CA THR A 176 -6.87 -0.82 7.78
C THR A 176 -8.09 -0.64 8.68
N VAL A 177 -8.11 -1.27 9.87
CA VAL A 177 -9.22 -1.10 10.82
C VAL A 177 -9.34 0.35 11.30
N GLN A 178 -8.22 1.00 11.59
CA GLN A 178 -8.20 2.42 11.95
C GLN A 178 -8.71 3.32 10.81
N SER A 179 -8.40 2.97 9.54
CA SER A 179 -8.94 3.67 8.36
C SER A 179 -10.46 3.61 8.30
N MET A 180 -11.05 2.44 8.56
CA MET A 180 -12.51 2.26 8.56
C MET A 180 -13.21 3.17 9.59
N LYS A 181 -12.56 3.53 10.68
CA LYS A 181 -13.12 4.36 11.76
C LYS A 181 -13.11 5.87 11.45
N GLN A 182 -12.36 6.35 10.44
CA GLN A 182 -12.18 7.78 10.19
C GLN A 182 -13.35 8.40 9.44
N SER A 183 -13.80 9.57 9.90
CA SER A 183 -14.79 10.43 9.23
C SER A 183 -14.16 11.45 8.28
N ASP A 184 -12.90 11.80 8.47
CA ASP A 184 -12.13 12.68 7.57
C ASP A 184 -11.55 11.85 6.41
N ALA A 185 -11.85 12.25 5.16
CA ALA A 185 -11.43 11.56 3.96
C ALA A 185 -9.89 11.41 3.87
N LYS A 186 -9.12 12.44 4.18
CA LYS A 186 -7.65 12.39 4.13
C LYS A 186 -7.08 11.51 5.24
N ARG A 187 -7.64 11.54 6.45
CA ARG A 187 -7.22 10.62 7.53
C ARG A 187 -7.54 9.18 7.21
N LEU A 188 -8.71 8.91 6.61
CA LEU A 188 -9.05 7.58 6.10
C LEU A 188 -8.00 7.09 5.10
N LEU A 189 -7.64 7.93 4.13
CA LEU A 189 -6.60 7.62 3.15
C LEU A 189 -5.22 7.43 3.80
N ALA A 190 -4.88 8.19 4.83
CA ALA A 190 -3.62 8.07 5.54
C ALA A 190 -3.49 6.72 6.27
N TYR A 191 -4.47 6.36 7.09
CA TYR A 191 -4.48 5.06 7.77
C TYR A 191 -4.52 3.88 6.81
N SER A 192 -5.27 3.99 5.71
CA SER A 192 -5.24 2.94 4.69
C SER A 192 -3.90 2.87 3.93
N SER A 193 -3.07 3.94 3.92
CA SER A 193 -1.67 3.83 3.45
C SER A 193 -0.84 2.96 4.38
N ILE A 194 -0.97 3.12 5.70
CA ILE A 194 -0.34 2.25 6.69
C ILE A 194 -0.74 0.79 6.42
N GLY A 195 -2.03 0.52 6.25
CA GLY A 195 -2.52 -0.82 5.95
C GLY A 195 -1.90 -1.43 4.68
N GLN A 196 -1.80 -0.66 3.60
CA GLN A 196 -1.22 -1.17 2.34
C GLN A 196 0.31 -1.37 2.43
N LEU A 197 1.02 -0.51 3.16
CA LEU A 197 2.45 -0.69 3.42
C LEU A 197 2.70 -1.94 4.27
N GLY A 198 1.77 -2.27 5.17
CA GLY A 198 1.79 -3.51 5.93
C GLY A 198 1.81 -4.76 5.03
N TYR A 199 1.09 -4.78 3.90
CA TYR A 199 1.17 -5.88 2.91
C TYR A 199 2.59 -6.02 2.34
N ILE A 200 3.25 -4.92 2.04
CA ILE A 200 4.60 -4.93 1.48
C ILE A 200 5.62 -5.41 2.52
N ILE A 201 5.52 -4.92 3.76
CA ILE A 201 6.38 -5.33 4.87
C ILE A 201 6.18 -6.81 5.19
N PHE A 202 4.92 -7.27 5.25
CA PHE A 202 4.56 -8.67 5.44
C PHE A 202 5.17 -9.56 4.36
N ALA A 203 5.00 -9.19 3.10
CA ALA A 203 5.55 -9.91 1.97
C ALA A 203 7.09 -9.95 1.99
N SER A 204 7.75 -8.85 2.36
CA SER A 204 9.20 -8.81 2.49
C SER A 204 9.70 -9.74 3.59
N GLY A 205 9.07 -9.72 4.78
CA GLY A 205 9.40 -10.63 5.86
C GLY A 205 9.15 -12.10 5.49
N SER A 206 8.02 -12.38 4.83
CA SER A 206 7.70 -13.73 4.36
C SER A 206 8.72 -14.25 3.35
N ALA A 207 9.14 -13.41 2.40
CA ALA A 207 10.18 -13.79 1.45
C ALA A 207 11.50 -14.14 2.17
N LEU A 208 11.89 -13.37 3.18
CA LEU A 208 13.10 -13.62 3.95
C LEU A 208 13.01 -14.94 4.75
N VAL A 209 11.85 -15.26 5.34
CA VAL A 209 11.60 -16.57 5.98
C VAL A 209 11.79 -17.70 4.98
N LEU A 210 11.13 -17.62 3.84
CA LEU A 210 11.07 -18.69 2.84
C LEU A 210 12.41 -18.92 2.15
N MET A 211 13.22 -17.87 1.95
CA MET A 211 14.57 -17.97 1.37
C MET A 211 15.54 -18.75 2.24
N ASN A 212 15.36 -18.71 3.56
CA ASN A 212 16.21 -19.40 4.53
C ASN A 212 15.77 -20.85 4.76
N SER A 213 14.86 -21.40 3.96
CA SER A 213 14.46 -22.80 3.99
C SER A 213 15.39 -23.66 3.14
N GLU A 214 15.50 -24.95 3.47
CA GLU A 214 16.17 -25.96 2.64
C GLU A 214 15.32 -26.34 1.40
N SER A 215 14.01 -26.17 1.45
CA SER A 215 13.05 -26.57 0.42
C SER A 215 13.12 -25.62 -0.80
N ASP A 216 13.39 -26.18 -1.97
CA ASP A 216 13.38 -25.44 -3.23
C ASP A 216 11.98 -24.89 -3.56
N TYR A 217 10.93 -25.60 -3.13
CA TYR A 217 9.56 -25.11 -3.24
C TYR A 217 9.34 -23.81 -2.45
N LEU A 218 9.83 -23.74 -1.22
CA LEU A 218 9.72 -22.53 -0.40
C LEU A 218 10.56 -21.39 -0.95
N LYS A 219 11.75 -21.66 -1.50
CA LYS A 219 12.58 -20.65 -2.18
C LYS A 219 11.87 -20.09 -3.42
N LEU A 220 11.18 -20.93 -4.18
CA LEU A 220 10.35 -20.48 -5.30
C LEU A 220 9.22 -19.55 -4.83
N LEU A 221 8.50 -19.93 -3.76
CA LEU A 221 7.48 -19.09 -3.16
C LEU A 221 8.06 -17.77 -2.65
N ALA A 222 9.28 -17.76 -2.10
CA ALA A 222 9.98 -16.54 -1.70
C ALA A 222 10.13 -15.54 -2.86
N LEU A 223 10.54 -16.04 -4.03
CA LEU A 223 10.65 -15.20 -5.23
C LEU A 223 9.29 -14.64 -5.66
N VAL A 224 8.25 -15.47 -5.66
CA VAL A 224 6.88 -15.02 -6.02
C VAL A 224 6.37 -13.97 -5.03
N VAL A 225 6.58 -14.17 -3.72
CA VAL A 225 6.16 -13.22 -2.68
C VAL A 225 6.87 -11.87 -2.84
N ILE A 226 8.21 -11.87 -3.07
CA ILE A 226 8.96 -10.60 -3.20
C ILE A 226 8.61 -9.86 -4.49
N VAL A 227 8.39 -10.58 -5.59
CA VAL A 227 7.88 -10.00 -6.84
C VAL A 227 6.50 -9.38 -6.61
N GLY A 228 5.61 -10.08 -5.90
CA GLY A 228 4.32 -9.55 -5.46
C GLY A 228 4.43 -8.30 -4.60
N ALA A 229 5.38 -8.25 -3.67
CA ALA A 229 5.66 -7.09 -2.84
C ALA A 229 6.08 -5.87 -3.66
N LEU A 230 7.04 -6.02 -4.58
CA LEU A 230 7.52 -4.94 -5.44
C LEU A 230 6.43 -4.47 -6.40
N TYR A 231 5.63 -5.40 -6.93
CA TYR A 231 4.49 -5.03 -7.73
C TYR A 231 3.45 -4.26 -6.92
N HIS A 232 3.24 -4.62 -5.66
CA HIS A 232 2.35 -3.87 -4.77
C HIS A 232 2.90 -2.47 -4.44
N VAL A 233 4.23 -2.29 -4.37
CA VAL A 233 4.86 -0.95 -4.27
C VAL A 233 4.44 -0.07 -5.43
N ILE A 234 4.53 -0.58 -6.68
CA ILE A 234 4.15 0.15 -7.89
C ILE A 234 2.66 0.47 -7.90
N ASN A 235 1.82 -0.54 -7.71
CA ASN A 235 0.36 -0.38 -7.69
C ASN A 235 -0.11 0.60 -6.62
N HIS A 236 0.44 0.48 -5.41
CA HIS A 236 0.14 1.36 -4.30
C HIS A 236 0.53 2.81 -4.59
N ALA A 237 1.66 3.06 -5.27
CA ALA A 237 2.04 4.41 -5.68
C ALA A 237 0.97 5.05 -6.57
N VAL A 238 0.45 4.30 -7.54
CA VAL A 238 -0.52 4.77 -8.52
C VAL A 238 -1.89 5.01 -7.88
N PHE A 239 -2.52 3.99 -7.28
CA PHE A 239 -3.87 4.17 -6.75
C PHE A 239 -3.93 5.10 -5.53
N LYS A 240 -2.87 5.20 -4.72
CA LYS A 240 -2.83 6.14 -3.59
C LYS A 240 -2.62 7.58 -4.03
N GLY A 241 -1.71 7.79 -4.97
CA GLY A 241 -1.57 9.09 -5.62
C GLY A 241 -2.91 9.57 -6.17
N LEU A 242 -3.61 8.69 -6.89
CA LEU A 242 -4.92 8.96 -7.47
C LEU A 242 -5.98 9.30 -6.40
N LEU A 243 -6.09 8.51 -5.33
CA LEU A 243 -7.07 8.73 -4.26
C LEU A 243 -6.85 10.06 -3.51
N PHE A 244 -5.61 10.43 -3.24
CA PHE A 244 -5.32 11.73 -2.63
C PHE A 244 -5.63 12.89 -3.57
N LEU A 245 -5.38 12.76 -4.88
CA LEU A 245 -5.78 13.77 -5.86
C LEU A 245 -7.30 13.88 -6.00
N VAL A 246 -8.04 12.74 -5.92
CA VAL A 246 -9.52 12.74 -5.85
C VAL A 246 -10.01 13.45 -4.59
N SER A 247 -9.44 13.13 -3.43
CA SER A 247 -9.77 13.84 -2.19
C SER A 247 -9.48 15.34 -2.27
N GLY A 248 -8.44 15.72 -3.02
CA GLY A 248 -8.12 17.12 -3.33
C GLY A 248 -9.19 17.77 -4.19
N SER A 249 -9.71 17.07 -5.19
CA SER A 249 -10.81 17.58 -6.03
C SER A 249 -12.09 17.78 -5.22
N ILE A 250 -12.44 16.84 -4.34
CA ILE A 250 -13.57 16.96 -3.44
C ILE A 250 -13.40 18.19 -2.54
N LEU A 251 -12.23 18.36 -1.92
CA LEU A 251 -11.94 19.49 -1.05
C LEU A 251 -12.00 20.83 -1.80
N TYR A 252 -11.46 20.87 -3.02
CA TYR A 252 -11.46 22.06 -3.86
C TYR A 252 -12.87 22.55 -4.19
N THR A 253 -13.77 21.64 -4.52
CA THR A 253 -15.14 22.01 -4.96
C THR A 253 -16.12 22.19 -3.80
N THR A 254 -15.97 21.39 -2.72
CA THR A 254 -16.92 21.41 -1.60
C THR A 254 -16.46 22.21 -0.40
N GLY A 255 -15.14 22.46 -0.29
CA GLY A 255 -14.53 23.13 0.88
C GLY A 255 -14.51 22.25 2.13
N THR A 256 -14.78 20.95 2.03
CA THR A 256 -14.77 20.04 3.18
C THR A 256 -14.17 18.67 2.84
N LYS A 257 -13.58 18.03 3.85
CA LYS A 257 -13.08 16.66 3.81
C LYS A 257 -13.85 15.73 4.75
N ASP A 258 -14.85 16.26 5.46
CA ASP A 258 -15.72 15.48 6.36
C ASP A 258 -16.75 14.70 5.55
N LEU A 259 -16.64 13.36 5.58
CA LEU A 259 -17.53 12.44 4.86
C LEU A 259 -19.01 12.62 5.26
N ASN A 260 -19.29 13.04 6.49
CA ASN A 260 -20.66 13.28 6.95
C ASN A 260 -21.31 14.50 6.28
N LYS A 261 -20.50 15.43 5.78
CA LYS A 261 -20.99 16.63 5.05
C LYS A 261 -21.06 16.41 3.54
N LEU A 262 -20.44 15.35 3.02
CA LEU A 262 -20.44 15.03 1.58
C LEU A 262 -21.66 14.19 1.21
N GLY A 263 -21.98 14.12 -0.06
CA GLY A 263 -23.05 13.27 -0.62
C GLY A 263 -23.50 13.73 -2.00
N GLY A 264 -23.90 12.77 -2.85
CA GLY A 264 -24.50 13.05 -4.15
C GLY A 264 -23.56 13.67 -5.19
N LEU A 265 -22.25 13.69 -4.93
CA LEU A 265 -21.29 14.37 -5.82
C LEU A 265 -21.22 13.76 -7.23
N ILE A 266 -21.67 12.52 -7.44
CA ILE A 266 -21.70 11.89 -8.76
C ILE A 266 -22.50 12.71 -9.79
N LYS A 267 -23.53 13.42 -9.36
CA LYS A 267 -24.36 14.27 -10.23
C LYS A 267 -23.61 15.51 -10.72
N PHE A 268 -22.68 16.03 -9.95
CA PHE A 268 -21.96 17.27 -10.20
C PHE A 268 -20.53 17.04 -10.70
N MET A 269 -19.93 15.89 -10.35
CA MET A 269 -18.54 15.53 -10.64
C MET A 269 -18.47 14.11 -11.22
N PRO A 270 -19.12 13.81 -12.36
CA PRO A 270 -19.23 12.44 -12.87
C PRO A 270 -17.89 11.84 -13.28
N VAL A 271 -16.98 12.65 -13.85
CA VAL A 271 -15.64 12.17 -14.23
C VAL A 271 -14.81 11.82 -12.99
N SER A 272 -14.80 12.72 -12.00
CA SER A 272 -14.13 12.46 -10.71
C SER A 272 -14.76 11.27 -9.98
N ALA A 273 -16.06 11.00 -10.10
CA ALA A 273 -16.71 9.84 -9.52
C ALA A 273 -16.23 8.52 -10.14
N VAL A 274 -16.16 8.44 -11.48
CA VAL A 274 -15.63 7.25 -12.17
C VAL A 274 -14.18 6.99 -11.77
N ILE A 275 -13.35 8.02 -11.75
CA ILE A 275 -11.96 7.95 -11.31
C ILE A 275 -11.86 7.43 -9.85
N ALA A 276 -12.68 7.98 -8.96
CA ALA A 276 -12.74 7.57 -7.54
C ALA A 276 -13.18 6.12 -7.37
N GLY A 277 -14.15 5.67 -8.17
CA GLY A 277 -14.63 4.29 -8.20
C GLY A 277 -13.51 3.31 -8.58
N ILE A 278 -12.85 3.57 -9.70
CA ILE A 278 -11.72 2.74 -10.18
C ILE A 278 -10.57 2.70 -9.14
N ALA A 279 -10.21 3.84 -8.57
CA ALA A 279 -9.18 3.91 -7.54
C ALA A 279 -9.57 3.13 -6.27
N SER A 280 -10.84 3.24 -5.86
CA SER A 280 -11.39 2.53 -4.70
C SER A 280 -11.41 1.02 -4.89
N LEU A 281 -11.80 0.54 -6.07
CA LEU A 281 -11.77 -0.88 -6.42
C LEU A 281 -10.34 -1.39 -6.55
N SER A 282 -9.42 -0.58 -7.10
CA SER A 282 -8.01 -0.92 -7.21
C SER A 282 -7.38 -1.17 -5.83
N ILE A 283 -7.50 -0.25 -4.89
CA ILE A 283 -6.92 -0.43 -3.55
C ILE A 283 -7.61 -1.53 -2.75
N ALA A 284 -8.90 -1.75 -2.94
CA ALA A 284 -9.62 -2.84 -2.31
C ALA A 284 -9.12 -4.22 -2.77
N GLY A 285 -8.50 -4.30 -3.96
CA GLY A 285 -8.06 -5.55 -4.55
C GLY A 285 -9.19 -6.30 -5.24
N VAL A 286 -10.06 -5.57 -5.92
CA VAL A 286 -11.16 -6.14 -6.71
C VAL A 286 -10.67 -6.38 -8.14
N PRO A 287 -10.85 -7.61 -8.71
CA PRO A 287 -10.59 -7.83 -10.13
C PRO A 287 -11.48 -6.91 -10.99
N PRO A 288 -11.03 -6.40 -12.14
CA PRO A 288 -9.76 -6.63 -12.82
C PRO A 288 -8.67 -5.58 -12.52
N PHE A 289 -8.75 -4.86 -11.41
CA PHE A 289 -7.87 -3.73 -11.12
C PHE A 289 -6.54 -4.13 -10.48
N SER A 290 -5.57 -3.22 -10.53
CA SER A 290 -4.16 -3.44 -10.21
C SER A 290 -3.88 -4.03 -8.82
N GLY A 291 -4.62 -3.61 -7.81
CA GLY A 291 -4.42 -4.07 -6.43
C GLY A 291 -4.74 -5.54 -6.21
N PHE A 292 -5.64 -6.12 -7.02
CA PHE A 292 -5.96 -7.54 -6.97
C PHE A 292 -4.74 -8.41 -7.30
N ALA A 293 -4.11 -8.15 -8.44
CA ALA A 293 -2.99 -8.98 -8.91
C ALA A 293 -1.87 -9.05 -7.88
N SER A 294 -1.44 -7.91 -7.33
CA SER A 294 -0.35 -7.88 -6.35
C SER A 294 -0.73 -8.50 -5.00
N LYS A 295 -1.92 -8.20 -4.47
CA LYS A 295 -2.39 -8.79 -3.21
C LYS A 295 -2.60 -10.29 -3.32
N TRP A 296 -3.20 -10.74 -4.43
CA TRP A 296 -3.41 -12.16 -4.69
C TRP A 296 -2.09 -12.92 -4.69
N THR A 297 -1.08 -12.39 -5.37
CA THR A 297 0.26 -13.00 -5.41
C THR A 297 0.87 -13.12 -4.02
N ILE A 298 0.79 -12.08 -3.18
CA ILE A 298 1.30 -12.10 -1.81
C ILE A 298 0.54 -13.15 -0.96
N ILE A 299 -0.79 -13.08 -0.98
CA ILE A 299 -1.65 -13.90 -0.12
C ILE A 299 -1.57 -15.38 -0.53
N SER A 300 -1.71 -15.68 -1.83
CA SER A 300 -1.69 -17.06 -2.30
C SER A 300 -0.36 -17.74 -1.99
N SER A 301 0.77 -17.08 -2.23
CA SER A 301 2.09 -17.63 -1.96
C SER A 301 2.33 -17.88 -0.47
N THR A 302 1.89 -16.98 0.40
CA THR A 302 2.04 -17.16 1.85
C THR A 302 1.11 -18.23 2.41
N VAL A 303 -0.09 -18.40 1.84
CA VAL A 303 -1.00 -19.50 2.21
C VAL A 303 -0.46 -20.84 1.74
N LEU A 304 0.08 -20.93 0.52
CA LEU A 304 0.70 -22.14 -0.02
C LEU A 304 1.94 -22.57 0.77
N ALA A 305 2.72 -21.60 1.27
CA ALA A 305 3.86 -21.89 2.15
C ALA A 305 3.45 -22.54 3.47
N GLY A 306 2.18 -22.49 3.82
CA GLY A 306 1.65 -23.08 5.07
C GLY A 306 1.79 -24.59 5.17
N SER A 307 2.04 -25.30 4.07
CA SER A 307 2.34 -26.74 4.09
C SER A 307 3.60 -27.08 4.91
N GLU A 308 4.57 -26.17 4.94
CA GLU A 308 5.83 -26.33 5.66
C GLU A 308 6.02 -25.25 6.76
N VAL A 309 5.44 -24.04 6.56
CA VAL A 309 5.57 -22.89 7.47
C VAL A 309 4.19 -22.37 7.87
N MET A 310 3.52 -23.07 8.78
CA MET A 310 2.11 -22.87 9.14
C MET A 310 1.76 -21.41 9.54
N PHE A 311 2.63 -20.71 10.25
CA PHE A 311 2.33 -19.34 10.71
C PHE A 311 2.19 -18.35 9.53
N LEU A 312 2.87 -18.57 8.40
CA LEU A 312 2.73 -17.75 7.20
C LEU A 312 1.34 -17.91 6.57
N ALA A 313 0.76 -19.10 6.61
CA ALA A 313 -0.62 -19.31 6.16
C ALA A 313 -1.62 -18.55 7.04
N ILE A 314 -1.44 -18.57 8.36
CA ILE A 314 -2.27 -17.79 9.30
C ILE A 314 -2.17 -16.30 8.98
N PHE A 315 -0.96 -15.79 8.75
CA PHE A 315 -0.72 -14.39 8.38
C PHE A 315 -1.34 -14.06 7.02
N GLY A 316 -1.26 -14.97 6.04
CA GLY A 316 -1.91 -14.84 4.74
C GLY A 316 -3.44 -14.76 4.85
N ILE A 317 -4.06 -15.56 5.74
CA ILE A 317 -5.50 -15.51 6.02
C ILE A 317 -5.89 -14.16 6.67
N ILE A 318 -5.10 -13.65 7.61
CA ILE A 318 -5.30 -12.33 8.19
C ILE A 318 -5.22 -11.24 7.11
N ALA A 319 -4.26 -11.35 6.18
CA ALA A 319 -4.12 -10.44 5.06
C ALA A 319 -5.33 -10.50 4.12
N LEU A 320 -5.86 -11.69 3.84
CA LEU A 320 -7.08 -11.88 3.05
C LEU A 320 -8.29 -11.20 3.70
N PHE A 321 -8.51 -11.46 5.00
CA PHE A 321 -9.58 -10.82 5.77
C PHE A 321 -9.44 -9.29 5.76
N THR A 322 -8.21 -8.79 5.94
CA THR A 322 -7.92 -7.35 5.91
C THR A 322 -8.20 -6.74 4.54
N SER A 323 -8.11 -7.51 3.45
CA SER A 323 -8.50 -7.03 2.12
C SER A 323 -10.01 -6.77 2.03
N ALA A 324 -10.83 -7.62 2.65
CA ALA A 324 -12.28 -7.40 2.75
C ALA A 324 -12.61 -6.16 3.61
N VAL A 325 -11.90 -5.94 4.73
CA VAL A 325 -12.04 -4.71 5.53
C VAL A 325 -11.61 -3.48 4.72
N THR A 326 -10.60 -3.60 3.86
CA THR A 326 -10.20 -2.51 2.93
C THR A 326 -11.35 -2.17 1.99
N LEU A 327 -12.03 -3.15 1.42
CA LEU A 327 -13.22 -2.91 0.57
C LEU A 327 -14.28 -2.13 1.33
N SER A 328 -14.58 -2.51 2.59
CA SER A 328 -15.53 -1.78 3.43
C SER A 328 -15.14 -0.31 3.64
N CYS A 329 -13.84 -0.01 3.83
CA CYS A 329 -13.34 1.37 3.93
C CYS A 329 -13.65 2.18 2.67
N TYR A 330 -13.48 1.58 1.49
CA TYR A 330 -13.64 2.28 0.23
C TYR A 330 -15.09 2.31 -0.27
N VAL A 331 -15.91 1.34 0.09
CA VAL A 331 -17.38 1.45 -0.02
C VAL A 331 -17.89 2.65 0.79
N LYS A 332 -17.38 2.82 2.00
CA LYS A 332 -17.70 3.99 2.84
C LYS A 332 -17.22 5.29 2.19
N PHE A 333 -15.94 5.37 1.79
CA PHE A 333 -15.36 6.57 1.17
C PHE A 333 -16.14 6.99 -0.09
N PHE A 334 -16.34 6.05 -1.01
CA PHE A 334 -17.05 6.30 -2.27
C PHE A 334 -18.54 6.56 -2.05
N GLY A 335 -19.17 5.71 -1.24
CA GLY A 335 -20.60 5.79 -0.93
C GLY A 335 -20.98 7.11 -0.30
N MET A 336 -20.27 7.54 0.73
CA MET A 336 -20.57 8.78 1.43
C MET A 336 -20.23 10.03 0.61
N SER A 337 -19.23 9.97 -0.27
CA SER A 337 -18.85 11.13 -1.07
C SER A 337 -19.72 11.27 -2.34
N PHE A 338 -19.91 10.18 -3.10
CA PHE A 338 -20.45 10.27 -4.45
C PHE A 338 -21.87 9.75 -4.61
N THR A 339 -22.25 8.64 -3.95
CA THR A 339 -23.53 7.94 -4.24
C THR A 339 -24.60 8.12 -3.18
N SER A 340 -24.28 8.60 -1.98
CA SER A 340 -25.31 8.90 -0.97
C SER A 340 -26.16 10.11 -1.37
N THR A 341 -27.28 10.31 -0.68
CA THR A 341 -28.11 11.52 -0.88
C THR A 341 -27.30 12.79 -0.61
N GLY A 342 -27.58 13.85 -1.36
CA GLY A 342 -26.97 15.18 -1.13
C GLY A 342 -27.27 15.65 0.29
N THR A 343 -26.31 16.33 0.91
CA THR A 343 -26.48 16.96 2.21
C THR A 343 -26.83 18.45 2.05
N GLU A 344 -27.32 19.08 3.11
CA GLU A 344 -27.51 20.53 3.13
C GLU A 344 -26.23 21.31 2.77
N TRP A 345 -25.07 20.73 3.11
CA TRP A 345 -23.77 21.28 2.74
C TRP A 345 -23.50 21.25 1.22
N THR A 346 -24.01 20.25 0.52
CA THR A 346 -23.80 20.09 -0.94
C THR A 346 -24.90 20.72 -1.77
N ILE A 347 -26.15 20.71 -1.31
CA ILE A 347 -27.32 21.16 -2.08
C ILE A 347 -27.29 22.67 -2.34
N GLY A 348 -26.76 23.48 -1.42
CA GLY A 348 -26.71 24.95 -1.54
C GLY A 348 -25.50 25.51 -2.27
N LYS A 349 -24.59 24.68 -2.80
CA LYS A 349 -23.34 25.10 -3.44
C LYS A 349 -23.36 24.89 -4.94
N ASP A 350 -22.74 25.82 -5.68
CA ASP A 350 -22.47 25.67 -7.13
C ASP A 350 -21.27 24.71 -7.33
N ILE A 351 -21.53 23.41 -7.07
CA ILE A 351 -20.53 22.34 -7.23
C ILE A 351 -20.49 21.96 -8.71
N LYS A 352 -19.28 21.98 -9.28
CA LYS A 352 -19.00 21.60 -10.66
C LYS A 352 -17.77 20.68 -10.69
N GLU A 353 -17.58 20.00 -11.83
CA GLU A 353 -16.37 19.23 -12.09
C GLU A 353 -15.13 20.16 -12.03
N VAL A 354 -14.02 19.63 -11.55
CA VAL A 354 -12.77 20.37 -11.44
C VAL A 354 -12.19 20.69 -12.83
N PRO A 355 -11.36 21.76 -12.94
CA PRO A 355 -10.71 22.12 -14.19
C PRO A 355 -9.92 20.96 -14.84
N ALA A 356 -9.83 20.95 -16.16
CA ALA A 356 -9.14 19.90 -16.95
C ALA A 356 -7.69 19.65 -16.47
N MET A 357 -6.96 20.71 -16.09
CA MET A 357 -5.59 20.58 -15.54
C MET A 357 -5.52 19.73 -14.28
N MET A 358 -6.58 19.66 -13.49
CA MET A 358 -6.67 18.76 -12.34
C MET A 358 -7.16 17.36 -12.74
N LEU A 359 -7.88 17.22 -13.87
CA LEU A 359 -8.37 15.92 -14.35
C LEU A 359 -7.28 15.12 -15.06
N ILE A 360 -6.47 15.74 -15.89
CA ILE A 360 -5.45 15.06 -16.73
C ILE A 360 -4.57 14.09 -15.92
N PRO A 361 -3.89 14.49 -14.83
CA PRO A 361 -3.06 13.56 -14.06
C PRO A 361 -3.87 12.42 -13.44
N LYS A 362 -5.11 12.68 -13.04
CA LYS A 362 -5.99 11.63 -12.48
C LYS A 362 -6.43 10.63 -13.55
N VAL A 363 -6.73 11.08 -14.77
CA VAL A 363 -7.06 10.19 -15.89
C VAL A 363 -5.87 9.30 -16.24
N ILE A 364 -4.66 9.85 -16.29
CA ILE A 364 -3.43 9.06 -16.53
C ILE A 364 -3.25 7.98 -15.46
N LEU A 365 -3.35 8.34 -14.18
CA LEU A 365 -3.23 7.38 -13.08
C LEU A 365 -4.36 6.33 -13.09
N THR A 366 -5.57 6.72 -13.51
CA THR A 366 -6.71 5.79 -13.66
C THR A 366 -6.44 4.76 -14.75
N LEU A 367 -5.94 5.21 -15.90
CA LEU A 367 -5.55 4.30 -16.99
C LEU A 367 -4.44 3.35 -16.54
N LEU A 368 -3.46 3.84 -15.77
CA LEU A 368 -2.42 2.98 -15.17
C LEU A 368 -3.02 1.95 -14.22
N CYS A 369 -4.00 2.30 -13.37
CA CYS A 369 -4.68 1.33 -12.50
C CYS A 369 -5.35 0.19 -13.30
N ILE A 370 -5.92 0.51 -14.46
CA ILE A 370 -6.56 -0.47 -15.36
C ILE A 370 -5.49 -1.32 -16.06
N VAL A 371 -4.52 -0.68 -16.69
CA VAL A 371 -3.44 -1.38 -17.44
C VAL A 371 -2.65 -2.32 -16.53
N GLN A 372 -2.26 -1.86 -15.34
CA GLN A 372 -1.58 -2.67 -14.35
C GLN A 372 -2.43 -3.86 -13.88
N GLY A 373 -3.74 -3.71 -13.80
CA GLY A 373 -4.64 -4.81 -13.45
C GLY A 373 -4.82 -5.83 -14.56
N LEU A 374 -4.90 -5.39 -15.82
CA LEU A 374 -5.12 -6.25 -16.98
C LEU A 374 -3.83 -6.92 -17.49
N LEU A 375 -2.69 -6.27 -17.34
CA LEU A 375 -1.40 -6.70 -17.87
C LEU A 375 -0.34 -6.88 -16.76
N PRO A 376 -0.63 -7.60 -15.66
CA PRO A 376 0.31 -7.77 -14.56
C PRO A 376 1.60 -8.47 -14.99
N PHE A 377 1.53 -9.40 -15.96
CA PHE A 377 2.66 -10.16 -16.48
C PHE A 377 3.79 -9.28 -17.04
N VAL A 378 3.47 -8.13 -17.62
CA VAL A 378 4.49 -7.19 -18.13
C VAL A 378 5.35 -6.67 -16.98
N TYR A 379 4.71 -6.28 -15.88
CA TYR A 379 5.41 -5.74 -14.70
C TYR A 379 6.19 -6.83 -13.96
N TYR A 380 5.64 -8.03 -13.86
CA TYR A 380 6.35 -9.18 -13.27
C TYR A 380 7.60 -9.52 -14.04
N ASN A 381 7.55 -9.57 -15.38
CA ASN A 381 8.72 -9.82 -16.22
C ASN A 381 9.81 -8.76 -16.01
N VAL A 382 9.43 -7.49 -15.95
CA VAL A 382 10.37 -6.39 -15.67
C VAL A 382 11.03 -6.58 -14.29
N ILE A 383 10.27 -6.89 -13.26
CA ILE A 383 10.79 -7.09 -11.90
C ILE A 383 11.75 -8.29 -11.87
N ILE A 384 11.38 -9.42 -12.48
CA ILE A 384 12.23 -10.62 -12.54
C ILE A 384 13.52 -10.32 -13.32
N THR A 385 13.44 -9.59 -14.42
CA THR A 385 14.62 -9.18 -15.19
C THR A 385 15.57 -8.30 -14.37
N VAL A 386 15.01 -7.40 -13.53
CA VAL A 386 15.82 -6.58 -12.61
C VAL A 386 16.54 -7.46 -11.59
N PHE A 387 15.86 -8.48 -11.03
CA PHE A 387 16.52 -9.42 -10.12
C PHE A 387 17.61 -10.24 -10.78
N ASN A 388 17.38 -10.75 -11.98
CA ASN A 388 18.37 -11.55 -12.72
C ASN A 388 19.62 -10.76 -13.06
N ASN A 389 19.50 -9.43 -13.21
CA ASN A 389 20.64 -8.54 -13.51
C ASN A 389 21.26 -7.89 -12.26
N ALA A 390 20.63 -8.05 -11.08
CA ALA A 390 21.16 -7.49 -9.84
C ALA A 390 22.32 -8.35 -9.31
N SER A 391 23.54 -7.92 -9.53
CA SER A 391 24.72 -8.55 -8.93
C SER A 391 24.74 -8.38 -7.41
N ARG A 392 25.17 -9.44 -6.69
CA ARG A 392 25.48 -9.43 -5.24
C ARG A 392 24.31 -9.30 -4.27
N SER A 393 23.13 -9.82 -4.56
CA SER A 393 22.08 -9.95 -3.56
C SER A 393 22.01 -11.39 -3.02
N THR A 394 21.61 -11.58 -1.78
CA THR A 394 21.24 -12.90 -1.26
C THR A 394 20.12 -13.53 -2.07
N LEU A 395 19.25 -12.70 -2.64
CA LEU A 395 18.22 -13.10 -3.60
C LEU A 395 18.83 -13.75 -4.84
N THR A 396 19.79 -13.09 -5.50
CA THR A 396 20.47 -13.67 -6.68
C THR A 396 21.22 -14.95 -6.31
N ALA A 397 21.97 -14.98 -5.22
CA ALA A 397 22.70 -16.17 -4.82
C ALA A 397 21.77 -17.36 -4.47
N ALA A 398 20.63 -17.09 -3.85
CA ALA A 398 19.64 -18.13 -3.56
C ALA A 398 18.96 -18.67 -4.84
N PHE A 399 18.84 -17.83 -5.88
CA PHE A 399 18.12 -18.19 -7.12
C PHE A 399 19.04 -18.64 -8.26
N GLU A 400 20.32 -18.23 -8.30
CA GLU A 400 21.30 -18.68 -9.31
C GLU A 400 21.53 -20.19 -9.28
N ASN A 401 21.58 -20.77 -8.08
CA ASN A 401 21.83 -22.21 -7.92
C ASN A 401 20.65 -23.11 -8.32
N THR A 402 19.45 -22.57 -8.45
CA THR A 402 18.21 -23.38 -8.57
C THR A 402 17.51 -23.22 -9.91
N LYS A 403 17.99 -22.33 -10.83
CA LYS A 403 17.29 -21.98 -12.09
C LYS A 403 15.81 -21.61 -11.90
N LEU A 404 15.44 -21.20 -10.68
CA LEU A 404 14.05 -20.94 -10.28
C LEU A 404 13.38 -19.86 -11.12
N SER A 405 14.15 -18.93 -11.68
CA SER A 405 13.65 -17.90 -12.60
C SER A 405 13.03 -18.49 -13.89
N GLU A 406 13.46 -19.69 -14.31
CA GLU A 406 12.91 -20.39 -15.48
C GLU A 406 11.52 -21.00 -15.20
N HIS A 407 11.16 -21.20 -13.95
CA HIS A 407 9.90 -21.84 -13.51
C HIS A 407 8.78 -20.84 -13.16
N ILE A 408 9.08 -19.56 -13.11
CA ILE A 408 8.07 -18.53 -12.93
C ILE A 408 7.63 -18.01 -14.28
N PHE A 409 6.41 -18.35 -14.65
CA PHE A 409 5.82 -17.91 -15.89
C PHE A 409 4.88 -16.74 -15.62
N SER A 410 5.22 -15.59 -16.16
CA SER A 410 4.26 -14.54 -16.40
C SER A 410 3.67 -14.75 -17.79
N SER A 411 2.57 -15.42 -17.86
CA SER A 411 1.80 -15.58 -19.10
C SER A 411 0.62 -14.60 -19.12
N MET A 412 -0.02 -14.46 -20.28
CA MET A 412 -1.31 -13.74 -20.36
C MET A 412 -2.35 -14.26 -19.36
N ASN A 413 -2.13 -15.45 -18.79
CA ASN A 413 -3.02 -16.08 -17.82
C ASN A 413 -2.76 -15.66 -16.35
N GLY A 414 -1.98 -14.63 -16.09
CA GLY A 414 -1.62 -14.17 -14.75
C GLY A 414 -0.27 -14.70 -14.28
N VAL A 415 0.03 -14.59 -13.00
CA VAL A 415 1.23 -15.17 -12.42
C VAL A 415 0.94 -16.63 -12.14
N ALA A 416 1.42 -17.49 -13.02
CA ALA A 416 1.46 -18.91 -12.81
C ALA A 416 2.90 -19.30 -12.45
N PHE A 417 3.08 -20.14 -11.44
CA PHE A 417 4.33 -20.83 -11.22
C PHE A 417 4.06 -22.34 -11.28
N SER A 418 4.94 -23.04 -11.96
CA SER A 418 4.94 -24.49 -12.02
C SER A 418 6.08 -25.00 -11.15
N VAL A 419 5.75 -25.85 -10.20
CA VAL A 419 6.76 -26.47 -9.33
C VAL A 419 7.09 -27.85 -9.87
N PRO A 420 8.36 -28.16 -10.24
CA PRO A 420 8.77 -29.50 -10.63
C PRO A 420 8.53 -30.48 -9.46
N GLY A 421 7.82 -31.58 -9.74
CA GLY A 421 7.56 -32.63 -8.75
C GLY A 421 6.29 -32.50 -7.91
N VAL A 422 5.58 -31.38 -8.02
CA VAL A 422 4.25 -31.21 -7.40
C VAL A 422 3.21 -31.08 -8.50
N ALA A 423 2.55 -32.18 -8.82
CA ALA A 423 1.53 -32.24 -9.84
C ALA A 423 0.37 -31.29 -9.51
N GLY A 424 0.21 -30.25 -10.28
CA GLY A 424 -1.06 -29.49 -10.40
C GLY A 424 -1.26 -28.27 -9.52
N ILE A 425 -0.24 -27.73 -8.85
CA ILE A 425 -0.42 -26.44 -8.17
C ILE A 425 -0.13 -25.31 -9.16
N VAL A 426 -1.13 -24.97 -9.93
CA VAL A 426 -1.19 -23.74 -10.70
C VAL A 426 -2.04 -22.78 -9.89
N SER A 427 -1.44 -21.79 -9.23
CA SER A 427 -2.23 -20.67 -8.76
C SER A 427 -2.48 -19.72 -9.94
N SER A 428 -3.35 -20.14 -10.85
CA SER A 428 -3.88 -19.22 -11.84
C SER A 428 -4.83 -18.28 -11.12
N ALA A 429 -4.40 -17.06 -10.85
CA ALA A 429 -5.39 -16.00 -10.69
C ALA A 429 -6.21 -15.99 -11.97
N ALA A 430 -7.49 -16.26 -11.86
CA ALA A 430 -8.41 -16.14 -12.99
C ALA A 430 -8.15 -14.79 -13.64
N VAL A 431 -7.77 -14.81 -14.90
CA VAL A 431 -7.19 -13.71 -15.64
C VAL A 431 -8.08 -12.48 -15.45
N PRO A 432 -7.59 -11.36 -14.90
CA PRO A 432 -8.41 -10.16 -14.75
C PRO A 432 -9.09 -9.74 -16.04
N ALA A 433 -8.45 -10.01 -17.19
CA ALA A 433 -9.01 -9.78 -18.51
C ALA A 433 -10.22 -10.70 -18.81
N VAL A 434 -10.19 -11.98 -18.42
CA VAL A 434 -11.34 -12.89 -18.59
C VAL A 434 -12.50 -12.43 -17.74
N ILE A 435 -12.27 -12.02 -16.50
CA ILE A 435 -13.32 -11.48 -15.63
C ILE A 435 -13.94 -10.23 -16.27
N LEU A 436 -13.10 -9.32 -16.79
CA LEU A 436 -13.60 -8.14 -17.50
C LEU A 436 -14.47 -8.51 -18.71
N VAL A 437 -14.02 -9.45 -19.53
CA VAL A 437 -14.78 -9.93 -20.71
C VAL A 437 -16.12 -10.53 -20.26
N VAL A 438 -16.12 -11.38 -19.22
CA VAL A 438 -17.37 -11.96 -18.69
C VAL A 438 -18.33 -10.88 -18.20
N VAL A 439 -17.81 -9.88 -17.47
CA VAL A 439 -18.64 -8.73 -17.01
C VAL A 439 -19.19 -7.94 -18.19
N LEU A 440 -18.36 -7.66 -19.22
CA LEU A 440 -18.82 -6.95 -20.42
C LEU A 440 -19.88 -7.75 -21.20
N ILE A 441 -19.71 -9.07 -21.32
CA ILE A 441 -20.71 -9.96 -21.94
C ILE A 441 -22.02 -9.92 -21.12
N ALA A 442 -21.93 -10.03 -19.78
CA ALA A 442 -23.10 -9.98 -18.92
C ALA A 442 -23.86 -8.64 -19.05
N LEU A 443 -23.13 -7.52 -19.10
CA LEU A 443 -23.72 -6.19 -19.33
C LEU A 443 -24.34 -6.06 -20.72
N ALA A 444 -23.69 -6.60 -21.76
CA ALA A 444 -24.24 -6.61 -23.13
C ALA A 444 -25.50 -7.44 -23.20
N LEU A 445 -25.53 -8.63 -22.59
CA LEU A 445 -26.74 -9.47 -22.52
C LEU A 445 -27.85 -8.78 -21.72
N ALA A 446 -27.54 -8.16 -20.59
CA ALA A 446 -28.51 -7.40 -19.80
C ALA A 446 -29.11 -6.25 -20.61
N LYS A 447 -28.28 -5.54 -21.41
CA LYS A 447 -28.72 -4.49 -22.31
C LYS A 447 -29.61 -5.05 -23.45
N MET A 448 -29.19 -6.15 -24.07
CA MET A 448 -29.99 -6.80 -25.13
C MET A 448 -31.36 -7.24 -24.60
N LEU A 449 -31.41 -7.87 -23.42
CA LEU A 449 -32.66 -8.28 -22.78
C LEU A 449 -33.56 -7.10 -22.45
N ARG A 450 -32.99 -6.00 -21.99
CA ARG A 450 -33.72 -4.75 -21.75
C ARG A 450 -34.28 -4.17 -23.04
N ASP A 451 -33.45 -4.09 -24.08
CA ASP A 451 -33.82 -3.45 -25.35
C ASP A 451 -34.79 -4.32 -26.18
N SER A 452 -34.82 -5.65 -25.96
CA SER A 452 -35.80 -6.59 -26.56
C SER A 452 -37.11 -6.69 -25.78
N GLY A 453 -37.17 -6.13 -24.57
CA GLY A 453 -38.41 -6.05 -23.80
C GLY A 453 -39.29 -4.91 -24.28
N ASP A 454 -40.61 -5.16 -24.39
CA ASP A 454 -41.62 -4.15 -24.79
C ASP A 454 -41.92 -3.10 -23.70
N SER A 455 -41.10 -3.08 -22.63
CA SER A 455 -41.25 -2.18 -21.49
C SER A 455 -40.69 -0.79 -21.83
N LYS A 456 -41.57 0.20 -21.96
CA LYS A 456 -41.14 1.61 -22.00
C LYS A 456 -40.49 2.01 -20.72
N GLU A 457 -39.31 2.63 -20.80
CA GLU A 457 -38.63 3.23 -19.66
C GLU A 457 -39.56 4.29 -19.03
N ARG A 458 -39.92 4.12 -17.76
CA ARG A 458 -40.75 5.06 -17.02
C ARG A 458 -39.94 5.69 -15.94
N GLU A 459 -39.82 7.01 -15.97
CA GLU A 459 -39.32 7.76 -14.80
C GLU A 459 -40.41 7.78 -13.74
N VAL A 460 -40.16 7.14 -12.63
CA VAL A 460 -41.03 7.13 -11.46
C VAL A 460 -40.29 7.72 -10.27
N PRO A 461 -41.00 8.40 -9.35
CA PRO A 461 -40.40 8.85 -8.10
C PRO A 461 -39.75 7.68 -7.36
N THR A 462 -38.62 7.95 -6.72
CA THR A 462 -37.93 6.93 -5.89
C THR A 462 -38.88 6.43 -4.80
N TRP A 463 -38.98 5.11 -4.63
CA TRP A 463 -39.73 4.51 -3.54
C TRP A 463 -39.07 4.88 -2.20
N LEU A 464 -39.74 5.70 -1.39
CA LEU A 464 -39.22 6.25 -0.15
C LEU A 464 -39.81 5.59 1.10
N CYS A 465 -40.42 4.42 0.97
CA CYS A 465 -41.02 3.68 2.10
C CYS A 465 -42.03 4.53 2.93
N GLY A 466 -42.79 5.40 2.26
CA GLY A 466 -43.77 6.28 2.92
C GLY A 466 -43.24 7.66 3.33
N TYR A 467 -41.97 7.96 3.13
CA TYR A 467 -41.44 9.32 3.31
C TYR A 467 -41.76 10.19 2.10
N ALA A 468 -42.12 11.44 2.33
CA ALA A 468 -42.34 12.39 1.23
C ALA A 468 -41.03 12.88 0.62
N GLU A 469 -40.01 13.12 1.46
CA GLU A 469 -38.68 13.57 1.07
C GLU A 469 -37.60 12.94 1.97
N LEU A 470 -36.44 12.67 1.39
CA LEU A 470 -35.26 12.23 2.14
C LEU A 470 -34.48 13.46 2.62
N ASN A 471 -34.13 13.46 3.90
CA ASN A 471 -33.30 14.45 4.53
C ASN A 471 -32.05 13.82 5.17
N ASN A 472 -31.23 14.62 5.84
CA ASN A 472 -30.01 14.13 6.51
C ASN A 472 -30.26 13.08 7.60
N LEU A 473 -31.47 13.00 8.18
CA LEU A 473 -31.84 11.99 9.19
C LEU A 473 -32.03 10.59 8.57
N ASN A 474 -32.36 10.52 7.28
CA ASN A 474 -32.54 9.27 6.56
C ASN A 474 -31.23 8.70 6.00
N ARG A 475 -30.11 9.34 6.28
CA ARG A 475 -28.78 8.98 5.77
C ARG A 475 -28.00 8.18 6.81
N TYR A 476 -27.24 7.18 6.37
CA TYR A 476 -26.27 6.51 7.23
C TYR A 476 -25.06 7.41 7.49
N PRO A 477 -24.90 7.94 8.71
CA PRO A 477 -23.70 8.68 9.08
C PRO A 477 -22.50 7.73 9.21
N ASP A 478 -21.28 8.28 9.18
CA ASP A 478 -20.05 7.52 9.36
C ASP A 478 -20.09 6.55 10.55
N LYS A 479 -20.63 6.99 11.68
CA LYS A 479 -20.71 6.19 12.91
C LYS A 479 -21.51 4.90 12.72
N SER A 480 -22.58 4.93 11.92
CA SER A 480 -23.48 3.78 11.71
C SER A 480 -22.95 2.81 10.66
N MET A 481 -22.14 3.28 9.73
CA MET A 481 -21.54 2.38 8.73
C MET A 481 -20.55 1.42 9.41
N PHE A 482 -20.84 0.12 9.32
CA PHE A 482 -20.04 -0.95 9.92
C PHE A 482 -19.86 -0.81 11.44
N SER A 483 -20.89 -0.28 12.16
CA SER A 483 -20.81 -0.02 13.60
C SER A 483 -20.43 -1.27 14.40
N SER A 484 -21.09 -2.41 14.19
CA SER A 484 -20.80 -3.67 14.90
C SER A 484 -19.35 -4.09 14.76
N LEU A 485 -18.74 -3.92 13.56
CA LEU A 485 -17.34 -4.26 13.34
C LEU A 485 -16.40 -3.23 14.00
N LYS A 486 -16.75 -1.94 13.97
CA LYS A 486 -16.00 -0.89 14.67
C LYS A 486 -16.00 -1.09 16.17
N ASP A 487 -17.15 -1.48 16.74
CA ASP A 487 -17.31 -1.72 18.16
C ASP A 487 -16.56 -2.98 18.60
N PHE A 488 -16.64 -4.07 17.84
CA PHE A 488 -15.85 -5.27 18.08
C PHE A 488 -14.33 -5.01 18.05
N LEU A 489 -13.87 -4.17 17.15
CA LEU A 489 -12.46 -3.83 16.96
C LEU A 489 -12.06 -2.52 17.68
N TRP A 490 -12.81 -2.08 18.72
CA TRP A 490 -12.53 -0.82 19.43
C TRP A 490 -11.10 -0.71 19.97
N TRP A 491 -10.53 -1.83 20.40
CA TRP A 491 -9.21 -1.95 21.01
C TRP A 491 -8.05 -1.62 20.04
N THR A 492 -8.27 -1.63 18.74
CA THR A 492 -7.23 -1.30 17.75
C THR A 492 -6.86 0.19 17.72
N GLY A 493 -7.55 1.04 18.48
CA GLY A 493 -7.34 2.49 18.47
C GLY A 493 -7.92 3.18 17.22
N GLY A 494 -7.52 4.42 16.99
CA GLY A 494 -8.01 5.22 15.86
C GLY A 494 -9.47 5.67 16.00
N ASN A 495 -10.06 5.51 17.18
CA ASN A 495 -11.45 5.89 17.44
C ASN A 495 -11.59 7.42 17.32
N VAL A 496 -12.57 7.87 16.56
CA VAL A 496 -12.91 9.29 16.47
C VAL A 496 -13.54 9.69 17.80
N LYS A 497 -12.99 10.72 18.45
CA LYS A 497 -13.58 11.27 19.68
C LYS A 497 -15.01 11.70 19.39
N LYS A 498 -15.91 11.33 20.32
CA LYS A 498 -17.33 11.72 20.28
C LYS A 498 -17.50 13.23 20.38
#